data_6b7ff79c9059ed272a2b5fd192898ad9
#
_entry.id   6b7ff79c9059ed272a2b5fd192898ad9
#
_cell.length_a   1.000
_cell.length_b   1.000
_cell.length_c   1.000
_cell.angle_alpha   90.00
_cell.angle_beta   90.00
_cell.angle_gamma   90.00
#
_symmetry.space_group_name_H-M   'P 1'
#
loop_
_entity.id
_entity.type
_entity.pdbx_description
1 polymer ?
#
loop_
_entity_poly.entity_id
_entity_poly.type
_entity_poly.pdbx_seq_one_letter_code
_entity_poly.pdbx_strand_id
1 'polypeptide(L)'
;LEAMLDWHYFKPNAWNKLYKRSVIADVRYPKGKLHEDEYTTYKYMYNARKLVYIDFSFYNYDRRRTDSITGEKFREANLDACWAFRERVDFFDKHGIKSLERKMNDIYCWVLLDRIYQCYCQQVNGPKVKALVELAKQDVEYLQQHDVDPWYIEEFKLLSKGLEKYGMARSVRERK
;
A
#
# COMPACT_ATOMS: atom_id res chain seq x y z
N LEU A 1 11.93 3.15 9.62
CA LEU A 1 11.16 2.58 8.50
C LEU A 1 10.48 1.28 8.90
N GLU A 2 11.21 0.32 9.48
CA GLU A 2 10.66 -0.98 9.89
C GLU A 2 9.42 -0.86 10.78
N ALA A 3 9.49 -0.07 11.86
CA ALA A 3 8.36 0.16 12.77
C ALA A 3 7.11 0.75 12.08
N MET A 4 7.28 1.44 10.95
CA MET A 4 6.18 1.92 10.13
C MET A 4 5.54 0.79 9.32
N LEU A 5 6.33 -0.17 8.85
CA LEU A 5 5.82 -1.32 8.11
C LEU A 5 4.99 -2.25 8.99
N ASP A 6 5.24 -2.27 10.29
CA ASP A 6 4.46 -3.06 11.25
C ASP A 6 3.09 -2.47 11.57
N TRP A 7 2.87 -1.20 11.27
CA TRP A 7 1.62 -0.46 11.56
C TRP A 7 1.18 -0.50 13.05
N HIS A 8 2.02 -0.98 13.93
CA HIS A 8 1.67 -1.18 15.34
C HIS A 8 1.79 0.13 16.13
N TYR A 9 3.01 0.65 16.29
CA TYR A 9 3.26 1.89 17.04
C TYR A 9 3.31 3.13 16.15
N PHE A 10 3.64 2.95 14.90
CA PHE A 10 3.91 4.03 13.96
C PHE A 10 3.19 3.82 12.63
N LYS A 11 2.20 4.67 12.37
CA LYS A 11 1.40 4.63 11.14
C LYS A 11 1.84 5.73 10.18
N PRO A 12 1.72 5.56 8.86
CA PRO A 12 2.11 6.56 7.87
C PRO A 12 1.22 7.80 7.84
N ASN A 13 0.15 7.86 8.62
CA ASN A 13 -0.82 8.95 8.61
C ASN A 13 -0.15 10.33 8.58
N ALA A 14 -0.65 11.26 7.78
CA ALA A 14 -0.12 12.61 7.64
C ALA A 14 -0.28 13.45 8.92
N TRP A 15 -1.36 13.21 9.67
CA TRP A 15 -1.64 13.85 10.96
C TRP A 15 -0.86 13.20 12.10
N ASN A 16 -0.89 13.79 13.30
CA ASN A 16 -0.18 13.38 14.53
C ASN A 16 1.35 13.40 14.46
N LYS A 17 1.93 14.16 13.53
CA LYS A 17 3.38 14.24 13.33
C LYS A 17 3.84 15.68 13.15
N LEU A 18 5.04 15.98 13.63
CA LEU A 18 5.73 17.23 13.37
C LEU A 18 7.02 16.93 12.61
N TYR A 19 7.24 17.65 11.54
CA TYR A 19 8.42 17.49 10.69
C TYR A 19 9.26 18.78 10.67
N LYS A 20 10.56 18.62 10.80
CA LYS A 20 11.45 19.73 10.42
C LYS A 20 11.31 19.98 8.92
N ARG A 21 11.31 21.25 8.51
CA ARG A 21 11.18 21.63 7.09
C ARG A 21 12.27 20.98 6.22
N SER A 22 13.48 20.84 6.72
CA SER A 22 14.58 20.18 6.01
C SER A 22 14.36 18.69 5.74
N VAL A 23 13.52 18.03 6.54
CA VAL A 23 13.13 16.61 6.33
C VAL A 23 12.13 16.50 5.20
N ILE A 24 11.24 17.47 5.08
CA ILE A 24 10.24 17.52 4.00
C ILE A 24 10.94 17.77 2.66
N ALA A 25 11.95 18.66 2.62
CA ALA A 25 12.66 19.05 1.42
C ALA A 25 11.71 19.36 0.24
N ASP A 26 11.91 18.69 -0.90
CA ASP A 26 11.08 18.83 -2.10
C ASP A 26 9.99 17.77 -2.23
N VAL A 27 9.89 16.85 -1.26
CA VAL A 27 8.85 15.82 -1.26
C VAL A 27 7.50 16.43 -0.93
N ARG A 28 6.49 16.13 -1.72
CA ARG A 28 5.11 16.64 -1.54
C ARG A 28 4.11 15.49 -1.59
N TYR A 29 2.99 15.67 -0.90
CA TYR A 29 1.85 14.76 -1.03
C TYR A 29 1.26 14.86 -2.44
N PRO A 30 0.99 13.73 -3.11
CA PRO A 30 0.42 13.74 -4.46
C PRO A 30 -1.01 14.29 -4.45
N LYS A 31 -1.25 15.35 -5.22
CA LYS A 31 -2.58 15.97 -5.32
C LYS A 31 -3.57 15.04 -6.02
N GLY A 32 -4.75 14.89 -5.44
CA GLY A 32 -5.85 14.13 -6.05
C GLY A 32 -5.75 12.61 -5.91
N LYS A 33 -4.77 12.12 -5.12
CA LYS A 33 -4.66 10.69 -4.79
C LYS A 33 -5.28 10.41 -3.42
N LEU A 34 -5.96 9.27 -3.28
CA LEU A 34 -6.24 8.70 -1.96
C LEU A 34 -4.99 7.98 -1.44
N HIS A 35 -4.90 7.85 -0.12
CA HIS A 35 -3.71 7.25 0.53
C HIS A 35 -2.41 8.01 0.22
N GLU A 36 -2.49 9.34 0.16
CA GLU A 36 -1.37 10.24 -0.13
C GLU A 36 -0.24 10.12 0.90
N ASP A 37 -0.60 9.73 2.12
CA ASP A 37 0.33 9.46 3.21
C ASP A 37 1.19 8.21 2.94
N GLU A 38 0.63 7.19 2.32
CA GLU A 38 1.37 5.99 1.90
C GLU A 38 2.39 6.29 0.79
N TYR A 39 2.13 7.29 -0.06
CA TYR A 39 3.09 7.77 -1.05
C TYR A 39 4.25 8.59 -0.47
N THR A 40 4.08 9.17 0.73
CA THR A 40 4.91 10.31 1.12
C THR A 40 5.63 10.12 2.45
N THR A 41 4.94 9.65 3.49
CA THR A 41 5.46 9.66 4.87
C THR A 41 6.75 8.86 5.02
N TYR A 42 6.91 7.74 4.33
CA TYR A 42 8.12 6.93 4.39
C TYR A 42 9.36 7.68 3.85
N LYS A 43 9.19 8.58 2.87
CA LYS A 43 10.26 9.43 2.33
C LYS A 43 10.74 10.44 3.37
N TYR A 44 9.81 11.03 4.12
CA TYR A 44 10.17 11.91 5.23
C TYR A 44 10.94 11.16 6.32
N MET A 45 10.53 9.94 6.63
CA MET A 45 11.24 9.10 7.59
C MET A 45 12.62 8.69 7.11
N TYR A 46 12.76 8.40 5.83
CA TYR A 46 14.06 8.11 5.22
C TYR A 46 15.02 9.32 5.30
N ASN A 47 14.48 10.52 5.06
CA ASN A 47 15.25 11.77 5.15
C ASN A 47 15.62 12.16 6.59
N ALA A 48 14.90 11.62 7.59
CA ALA A 48 15.08 12.00 8.98
C ALA A 48 16.26 11.27 9.62
N ARG A 49 17.22 12.02 10.18
CA ARG A 49 18.35 11.45 10.96
C ARG A 49 17.92 10.92 12.32
N LYS A 50 16.83 11.46 12.88
CA LYS A 50 16.31 11.10 14.20
C LYS A 50 14.78 11.20 14.19
N LEU A 51 14.14 10.17 14.71
CA LEU A 51 12.70 10.12 15.01
C LEU A 51 12.53 10.06 16.52
N VAL A 52 11.54 10.78 17.05
CA VAL A 52 11.18 10.76 18.47
C VAL A 52 9.70 10.38 18.55
N TYR A 53 9.42 9.32 19.26
CA TYR A 53 8.07 8.95 19.64
C TYR A 53 7.75 9.55 21.00
N ILE A 54 6.57 10.15 21.13
CA ILE A 54 6.06 10.71 22.37
C ILE A 54 4.74 9.98 22.65
N ASP A 55 4.70 9.26 23.77
CA ASP A 55 3.50 8.56 24.22
C ASP A 55 2.56 9.52 24.95
N PHE A 56 1.99 10.45 24.18
CA PHE A 56 1.00 11.40 24.65
C PHE A 56 0.00 11.71 23.54
N SER A 57 -1.29 11.76 23.86
CA SER A 57 -2.37 12.00 22.90
C SER A 57 -2.56 13.50 22.65
N PHE A 58 -1.85 14.05 21.66
CA PHE A 58 -2.03 15.43 21.21
C PHE A 58 -3.11 15.61 20.13
N TYR A 59 -3.60 14.51 19.56
CA TYR A 59 -4.53 14.54 18.44
C TYR A 59 -5.77 13.69 18.70
N ASN A 60 -6.93 14.32 18.61
CA ASN A 60 -8.22 13.64 18.75
C ASN A 60 -8.79 13.33 17.36
N TYR A 61 -8.84 12.05 16.99
CA TYR A 61 -9.43 11.61 15.73
C TYR A 61 -10.90 11.24 15.93
N ASP A 62 -11.84 12.08 15.44
CA ASP A 62 -13.27 11.79 15.54
C ASP A 62 -13.71 10.77 14.48
N ARG A 63 -14.01 9.57 14.93
CA ARG A 63 -14.46 8.45 14.08
C ARG A 63 -15.97 8.44 13.84
N ARG A 64 -16.73 9.33 14.47
CA ARG A 64 -18.20 9.40 14.35
C ARG A 64 -18.66 10.14 13.09
N ARG A 65 -17.76 10.80 12.40
CA ARG A 65 -18.07 11.53 11.17
C ARG A 65 -18.50 10.58 10.07
N THR A 66 -19.72 10.79 9.55
CA THR A 66 -20.30 10.01 8.44
C THR A 66 -19.79 10.44 7.06
N ASP A 67 -19.24 11.65 6.97
CA ASP A 67 -18.62 12.25 5.78
C ASP A 67 -17.10 11.96 5.67
N SER A 68 -16.62 11.01 6.44
CA SER A 68 -15.22 10.62 6.41
C SER A 68 -14.91 9.76 5.17
N ILE A 69 -13.76 10.03 4.52
CA ILE A 69 -13.25 9.22 3.39
C ILE A 69 -13.18 7.73 3.74
N THR A 70 -12.88 7.41 5.00
CA THR A 70 -12.81 6.02 5.48
C THR A 70 -14.17 5.37 5.72
N GLY A 71 -15.25 6.16 5.80
CA GLY A 71 -16.63 5.69 5.96
C GLY A 71 -17.37 5.49 4.63
N GLU A 72 -16.82 5.96 3.52
CA GLU A 72 -17.42 5.77 2.19
C GLU A 72 -17.33 4.33 1.71
N LYS A 73 -18.29 3.93 0.84
CA LYS A 73 -18.22 2.64 0.14
C LYS A 73 -16.92 2.56 -0.68
N PHE A 74 -16.40 1.35 -0.79
CA PHE A 74 -15.22 1.10 -1.61
C PHE A 74 -15.48 1.55 -3.06
N ARG A 75 -14.52 2.26 -3.61
CA ARG A 75 -14.56 2.80 -4.98
C ARG A 75 -13.18 2.67 -5.64
N GLU A 76 -13.14 2.81 -6.92
CA GLU A 76 -11.90 2.66 -7.71
C GLU A 76 -10.75 3.60 -7.25
N ALA A 77 -11.06 4.74 -6.65
CA ALA A 77 -10.06 5.64 -6.06
C ALA A 77 -9.26 5.01 -4.91
N ASN A 78 -9.84 4.03 -4.19
CA ASN A 78 -9.14 3.31 -3.11
C ASN A 78 -7.98 2.45 -3.63
N LEU A 79 -7.94 2.19 -4.93
CA LEU A 79 -6.85 1.47 -5.59
C LEU A 79 -5.55 2.29 -5.64
N ASP A 80 -5.58 3.60 -5.39
CA ASP A 80 -4.36 4.41 -5.30
C ASP A 80 -3.36 3.88 -4.27
N ALA A 81 -3.82 3.17 -3.25
CA ALA A 81 -2.96 2.47 -2.30
C ALA A 81 -2.01 1.48 -3.00
N CYS A 82 -2.48 0.73 -4.01
CA CYS A 82 -1.65 -0.27 -4.68
C CYS A 82 -0.42 0.37 -5.35
N TRP A 83 -0.62 1.50 -6.04
CA TRP A 83 0.50 2.25 -6.63
C TRP A 83 1.40 2.89 -5.57
N ALA A 84 0.83 3.37 -4.45
CA ALA A 84 1.63 3.91 -3.34
C ALA A 84 2.59 2.86 -2.77
N PHE A 85 2.11 1.63 -2.58
CA PHE A 85 2.93 0.53 -2.09
C PHE A 85 3.93 0.04 -3.14
N ARG A 86 3.57 0.01 -4.43
CA ARG A 86 4.49 -0.32 -5.51
C ARG A 86 5.63 0.71 -5.64
N GLU A 87 5.30 2.01 -5.58
CA GLU A 87 6.30 3.08 -5.56
C GLU A 87 7.24 2.96 -4.35
N ARG A 88 6.73 2.52 -3.21
CA ARG A 88 7.55 2.30 -2.02
C ARG A 88 8.52 1.12 -2.19
N VAL A 89 8.08 0.05 -2.84
CA VAL A 89 8.97 -1.07 -3.23
C VAL A 89 10.11 -0.55 -4.09
N ASP A 90 9.81 0.20 -5.16
CA ASP A 90 10.82 0.79 -6.04
C ASP A 90 11.77 1.74 -5.31
N PHE A 91 11.24 2.51 -4.35
CA PHE A 91 12.04 3.39 -3.53
C PHE A 91 13.04 2.62 -2.65
N PHE A 92 12.59 1.54 -2.01
CA PHE A 92 13.45 0.74 -1.14
C PHE A 92 14.54 0.04 -1.94
N ASP A 93 14.19 -0.49 -3.10
CA ASP A 93 15.16 -1.12 -4.00
C ASP A 93 16.20 -0.11 -4.50
N LYS A 94 15.76 1.03 -5.01
CA LYS A 94 16.62 2.13 -5.47
C LYS A 94 17.59 2.63 -4.39
N HIS A 95 17.19 2.61 -3.12
CA HIS A 95 18.02 3.09 -2.01
C HIS A 95 18.76 1.95 -1.28
N GLY A 96 18.74 0.75 -1.82
CA GLY A 96 19.47 -0.40 -1.27
C GLY A 96 18.99 -0.87 0.11
N ILE A 97 17.70 -0.68 0.45
CA ILE A 97 17.13 -1.04 1.76
C ILE A 97 16.77 -2.54 1.76
N LYS A 98 17.77 -3.39 1.56
CA LYS A 98 17.59 -4.84 1.41
C LYS A 98 17.10 -5.55 2.68
N SER A 99 17.41 -5.03 3.88
CA SER A 99 16.95 -5.61 5.14
C SER A 99 15.41 -5.65 5.31
N LEU A 100 14.69 -4.83 4.54
CA LEU A 100 13.23 -4.73 4.58
C LEU A 100 12.56 -5.21 3.27
N GLU A 101 13.34 -5.72 2.32
CA GLU A 101 12.88 -6.09 0.98
C GLU A 101 11.71 -7.09 1.06
N ARG A 102 11.91 -8.23 1.71
CA ARG A 102 10.88 -9.25 1.87
C ARG A 102 9.60 -8.68 2.45
N LYS A 103 9.74 -8.01 3.59
CA LYS A 103 8.59 -7.44 4.30
C LYS A 103 7.82 -6.44 3.43
N MET A 104 8.53 -5.61 2.67
CA MET A 104 7.92 -4.61 1.80
C MET A 104 7.22 -5.25 0.61
N ASN A 105 7.83 -6.26 -0.01
CA ASN A 105 7.24 -6.99 -1.12
C ASN A 105 5.97 -7.74 -0.67
N ASP A 106 6.02 -8.44 0.47
CA ASP A 106 4.86 -9.15 1.02
C ASP A 106 3.70 -8.19 1.32
N ILE A 107 3.98 -7.01 1.91
CA ILE A 107 2.96 -5.98 2.17
C ILE A 107 2.36 -5.46 0.86
N TYR A 108 3.19 -5.13 -0.13
CA TYR A 108 2.72 -4.68 -1.44
C TYR A 108 1.80 -5.72 -2.09
N CYS A 109 2.24 -6.96 -2.13
CA CYS A 109 1.46 -8.05 -2.71
C CYS A 109 0.13 -8.23 -1.98
N TRP A 110 0.16 -8.24 -0.65
CA TRP A 110 -1.06 -8.34 0.14
C TRP A 110 -2.04 -7.21 -0.15
N VAL A 111 -1.57 -5.96 -0.16
CA VAL A 111 -2.43 -4.79 -0.43
C VAL A 111 -3.05 -4.89 -1.83
N LEU A 112 -2.27 -5.20 -2.85
CA LEU A 112 -2.77 -5.29 -4.22
C LEU A 112 -3.83 -6.39 -4.35
N LEU A 113 -3.52 -7.59 -3.86
CA LEU A 113 -4.43 -8.74 -3.94
C LEU A 113 -5.72 -8.52 -3.15
N ASP A 114 -5.64 -7.89 -1.96
CA ASP A 114 -6.82 -7.56 -1.16
C ASP A 114 -7.70 -6.53 -1.90
N ARG A 115 -7.13 -5.44 -2.39
CA ARG A 115 -7.89 -4.40 -3.11
C ARG A 115 -8.53 -4.92 -4.40
N ILE A 116 -7.83 -5.74 -5.15
CA ILE A 116 -8.37 -6.38 -6.37
C ILE A 116 -9.51 -7.35 -6.01
N TYR A 117 -9.38 -8.09 -4.92
CA TYR A 117 -10.47 -8.97 -4.48
C TYR A 117 -11.70 -8.19 -4.02
N GLN A 118 -11.52 -7.05 -3.34
CA GLN A 118 -12.63 -6.15 -3.02
C GLN A 118 -13.32 -5.62 -4.30
N CYS A 119 -12.56 -5.33 -5.36
CA CYS A 119 -13.15 -4.96 -6.66
C CYS A 119 -14.03 -6.08 -7.21
N TYR A 120 -13.56 -7.31 -7.16
CA TYR A 120 -14.37 -8.47 -7.60
C TYR A 120 -15.63 -8.62 -6.77
N CYS A 121 -15.55 -8.59 -5.44
CA CYS A 121 -16.70 -8.74 -4.55
C CYS A 121 -17.74 -7.63 -4.71
N GLN A 122 -17.31 -6.40 -5.01
CA GLN A 122 -18.18 -5.24 -5.13
C GLN A 122 -18.50 -4.86 -6.59
N GLN A 123 -18.09 -5.70 -7.54
CA GLN A 123 -18.32 -5.50 -8.99
C GLN A 123 -17.75 -4.18 -9.53
N VAL A 124 -16.65 -3.70 -8.95
CA VAL A 124 -15.89 -2.54 -9.43
C VAL A 124 -14.93 -3.00 -10.53
N ASN A 125 -15.17 -2.56 -11.76
CA ASN A 125 -14.36 -2.95 -12.92
C ASN A 125 -14.12 -1.74 -13.84
N GLY A 126 -13.32 -0.79 -13.37
CA GLY A 126 -12.95 0.41 -14.10
C GLY A 126 -11.54 0.36 -14.69
N PRO A 127 -11.07 1.48 -15.24
CA PRO A 127 -9.75 1.56 -15.89
C PRO A 127 -8.59 1.31 -14.91
N LYS A 128 -8.70 1.71 -13.64
CA LYS A 128 -7.66 1.43 -12.63
C LYS A 128 -7.56 -0.07 -12.32
N VAL A 129 -8.68 -0.80 -12.28
CA VAL A 129 -8.65 -2.26 -12.06
C VAL A 129 -7.89 -2.94 -13.19
N LYS A 130 -8.17 -2.58 -14.44
CA LYS A 130 -7.47 -3.12 -15.63
C LYS A 130 -5.97 -2.81 -15.58
N ALA A 131 -5.62 -1.58 -15.20
CA ALA A 131 -4.23 -1.16 -15.05
C ALA A 131 -3.49 -1.95 -13.94
N LEU A 132 -4.16 -2.27 -12.83
CA LEU A 132 -3.56 -3.09 -11.77
C LEU A 132 -3.40 -4.56 -12.16
N VAL A 133 -4.33 -5.12 -12.92
CA VAL A 133 -4.18 -6.48 -13.47
C VAL A 133 -2.97 -6.55 -14.41
N GLU A 134 -2.78 -5.53 -15.24
CA GLU A 134 -1.61 -5.46 -16.13
C GLU A 134 -0.31 -5.22 -15.33
N LEU A 135 -0.34 -4.37 -14.31
CA LEU A 135 0.80 -4.20 -13.40
C LEU A 135 1.17 -5.51 -12.70
N ALA A 136 0.18 -6.24 -12.18
CA ALA A 136 0.42 -7.54 -11.54
C ALA A 136 1.07 -8.55 -12.50
N LYS A 137 0.70 -8.52 -13.78
CA LYS A 137 1.32 -9.35 -14.81
C LYS A 137 2.80 -9.00 -15.03
N GLN A 138 3.12 -7.72 -15.10
CA GLN A 138 4.50 -7.22 -15.22
C GLN A 138 5.33 -7.58 -13.97
N ASP A 139 4.73 -7.46 -12.79
CA ASP A 139 5.40 -7.70 -11.53
C ASP A 139 5.66 -9.19 -11.23
N VAL A 140 5.09 -10.14 -11.96
CA VAL A 140 5.43 -11.57 -11.79
C VAL A 140 6.93 -11.80 -11.97
N GLU A 141 7.54 -11.23 -13.01
CA GLU A 141 8.98 -11.37 -13.26
C GLU A 141 9.81 -10.67 -12.17
N TYR A 142 9.41 -9.46 -11.77
CA TYR A 142 10.05 -8.74 -10.68
C TYR A 142 10.05 -9.57 -9.39
N LEU A 143 8.90 -10.09 -8.98
CA LEU A 143 8.75 -10.86 -7.74
C LEU A 143 9.54 -12.18 -7.76
N GLN A 144 9.73 -12.81 -8.92
CA GLN A 144 10.55 -14.01 -9.07
C GLN A 144 12.05 -13.76 -8.83
N GLN A 145 12.51 -12.51 -8.98
CA GLN A 145 13.91 -12.11 -8.84
C GLN A 145 14.22 -11.48 -7.48
N HIS A 146 13.19 -11.25 -6.63
CA HIS A 146 13.32 -10.57 -5.35
C HIS A 146 12.82 -11.43 -4.19
N ASP A 147 13.23 -11.08 -2.96
CA ASP A 147 12.77 -11.77 -1.77
C ASP A 147 11.32 -11.44 -1.48
N VAL A 148 10.45 -12.45 -1.61
CA VAL A 148 9.01 -12.40 -1.40
C VAL A 148 8.51 -13.79 -1.03
N ASP A 149 7.38 -13.90 -0.32
CA ASP A 149 6.75 -15.18 -0.10
C ASP A 149 6.34 -15.82 -1.45
N PRO A 150 6.78 -17.03 -1.78
CA PRO A 150 6.45 -17.71 -3.04
C PRO A 150 4.94 -17.82 -3.31
N TRP A 151 4.12 -17.84 -2.26
CA TRP A 151 2.67 -17.84 -2.39
C TRP A 151 2.16 -16.61 -3.16
N TYR A 152 2.74 -15.44 -2.93
CA TYR A 152 2.35 -14.22 -3.66
C TYR A 152 2.66 -14.31 -5.16
N ILE A 153 3.75 -14.95 -5.54
CA ILE A 153 4.09 -15.14 -6.97
C ILE A 153 2.98 -15.94 -7.68
N GLU A 154 2.49 -17.02 -7.04
CA GLU A 154 1.41 -17.82 -7.62
C GLU A 154 0.08 -17.05 -7.67
N GLU A 155 -0.21 -16.23 -6.67
CA GLU A 155 -1.39 -15.37 -6.69
C GLU A 155 -1.32 -14.30 -7.79
N PHE A 156 -0.14 -13.69 -8.02
CA PHE A 156 0.06 -12.74 -9.10
C PHE A 156 -0.05 -13.41 -10.48
N LYS A 157 0.49 -14.63 -10.66
CA LYS A 157 0.27 -15.43 -11.87
C LYS A 157 -1.21 -15.75 -12.10
N LEU A 158 -1.98 -15.99 -11.04
CA LEU A 158 -3.40 -16.21 -11.15
C LEU A 158 -4.14 -14.92 -11.53
N LEU A 159 -3.82 -13.80 -10.87
CA LEU A 159 -4.40 -12.49 -11.17
C LEU A 159 -4.08 -12.02 -12.58
N SER A 160 -2.89 -12.31 -13.10
CA SER A 160 -2.50 -11.96 -14.48
C SER A 160 -3.42 -12.59 -15.55
N LYS A 161 -4.18 -13.63 -15.19
CA LYS A 161 -5.18 -14.26 -16.06
C LYS A 161 -6.54 -13.52 -16.04
N GLY A 162 -6.66 -12.46 -15.25
CA GLY A 162 -7.81 -11.58 -15.16
C GLY A 162 -8.53 -11.61 -13.81
N LEU A 163 -9.23 -10.49 -13.52
CA LEU A 163 -9.97 -10.26 -12.28
C LEU A 163 -10.96 -11.40 -11.95
N GLU A 164 -11.76 -11.84 -12.92
CA GLU A 164 -12.78 -12.87 -12.72
C GLU A 164 -12.19 -14.22 -12.29
N LYS A 165 -11.11 -14.65 -12.96
CA LYS A 165 -10.45 -15.91 -12.62
C LYS A 165 -9.85 -15.87 -11.22
N TYR A 166 -9.17 -14.76 -10.88
CA TYR A 166 -8.61 -14.56 -9.56
C TYR A 166 -9.68 -14.51 -8.48
N GLY A 167 -10.74 -13.72 -8.68
CA GLY A 167 -11.82 -13.53 -7.74
C GLY A 167 -12.59 -14.83 -7.44
N MET A 168 -12.93 -15.59 -8.48
CA MET A 168 -13.57 -16.90 -8.30
C MET A 168 -12.69 -17.87 -7.50
N ALA A 169 -11.42 -18.00 -7.84
CA ALA A 169 -10.50 -18.90 -7.15
C ALA A 169 -10.33 -18.53 -5.67
N ARG A 170 -10.19 -17.24 -5.38
CA ARG A 170 -10.08 -16.73 -4.00
C ARG A 170 -11.37 -16.95 -3.22
N SER A 171 -12.55 -16.68 -3.80
CA SER A 171 -13.85 -16.90 -3.16
C SER A 171 -14.07 -18.36 -2.73
N VAL A 172 -13.61 -19.31 -3.53
CA VAL A 172 -13.72 -20.75 -3.19
C VAL A 172 -12.84 -21.09 -2.00
N ARG A 173 -11.66 -20.46 -1.88
CA ARG A 173 -10.73 -20.68 -0.76
C ARG A 173 -11.23 -20.07 0.54
N GLU A 174 -11.85 -18.88 0.49
CA GLU A 174 -12.35 -18.18 1.69
C GLU A 174 -13.64 -18.80 2.27
N ARG A 175 -14.31 -19.70 1.53
CA ARG A 175 -15.49 -20.44 2.01
C ARG A 175 -15.16 -21.75 2.73
N LYS A 176 -13.90 -22.18 2.69
CA LYS A 176 -13.40 -23.37 3.39
C LYS A 176 -12.82 -23.02 4.74
#